data_6a9df7c8544179acc290af960954b5b2
#
_entry.id   6a9df7c8544179acc290af960954b5b2
#
_cell.length_a   1.000
_cell.length_b   1.000
_cell.length_c   1.000
_cell.angle_alpha   90.00
_cell.angle_beta   90.00
_cell.angle_gamma   90.00
#
_symmetry.space_group_name_H-M   'P 1'
#
loop_
_entity.id
_entity.type
_entity.pdbx_description
1 polymer ?
#
loop_
_entity_poly.entity_id
_entity_poly.type
_entity_poly.pdbx_seq_one_letter_code
_entity_poly.pdbx_strand_id
1 'polypeptide(L)'
;MTTLDIETFFAVLDHGTMTAAAEALFITQPTLTARIQALEAEVGAELFRRGKGQRRITLTEAGQRFLPLARRWQHLLTETRTFSSAERREFLHVIAVYTANQYIMPPVYQRFLERELPVSLWVETMRTYETAAAVARGDADMAIVDGDLHYDLPIDARPLFRESFFLVVPKALPLPEVVHPSMLRVEDEILVSGQPEILQWHNSWFGMDARPLLYTDIPQLAETLPSCGRRWVACPAAAAAYSAGLYDTVRTLRLTDAPADRTFYLVTPKGRPLSAAAELLLDDLKAHLRSVDGIHLLA
;
A
#
# COMPACT_ATOMS: atom_id res chain seq x y z
N MET A 1 -22.54 10.11 -18.60
CA MET A 1 -21.95 8.90 -17.98
C MET A 1 -23.00 8.22 -17.12
N THR A 2 -23.23 6.94 -17.34
CA THR A 2 -24.25 6.11 -16.68
C THR A 2 -23.60 4.94 -15.91
N THR A 3 -24.36 4.27 -15.06
CA THR A 3 -23.91 3.04 -14.38
C THR A 3 -23.45 1.98 -15.38
N LEU A 4 -24.17 1.84 -16.48
CA LEU A 4 -23.83 0.89 -17.54
C LEU A 4 -22.50 1.19 -18.23
N ASP A 5 -22.11 2.45 -18.33
CA ASP A 5 -20.84 2.84 -18.93
C ASP A 5 -19.69 2.42 -18.03
N ILE A 6 -19.85 2.59 -16.71
CA ILE A 6 -18.87 2.15 -15.71
C ILE A 6 -18.78 0.63 -15.63
N GLU A 7 -19.91 -0.07 -15.64
CA GLU A 7 -19.94 -1.55 -15.72
C GLU A 7 -19.24 -2.04 -17.00
N THR A 8 -19.45 -1.37 -18.13
CA THR A 8 -18.80 -1.69 -19.40
C THR A 8 -17.28 -1.48 -19.33
N PHE A 9 -16.84 -0.38 -18.71
CA PHE A 9 -15.42 -0.11 -18.49
C PHE A 9 -14.73 -1.22 -17.68
N PHE A 10 -15.33 -1.64 -16.56
CA PHE A 10 -14.79 -2.72 -15.75
C PHE A 10 -14.83 -4.08 -16.46
N ALA A 11 -15.90 -4.38 -17.18
CA ALA A 11 -15.96 -5.62 -17.94
C ALA A 11 -14.81 -5.75 -18.96
N VAL A 12 -14.47 -4.65 -19.67
CA VAL A 12 -13.32 -4.64 -20.60
C VAL A 12 -12.00 -4.82 -19.86
N LEU A 13 -11.85 -4.19 -18.70
CA LEU A 13 -10.65 -4.29 -17.88
C LEU A 13 -10.42 -5.72 -17.35
N ASP A 14 -11.48 -6.35 -16.84
CA ASP A 14 -11.43 -7.67 -16.19
C ASP A 14 -11.25 -8.81 -17.22
N HIS A 15 -11.96 -8.73 -18.33
CA HIS A 15 -11.94 -9.79 -19.35
C HIS A 15 -10.85 -9.59 -20.43
N GLY A 16 -10.27 -8.40 -20.52
CA GLY A 16 -9.11 -8.10 -21.36
C GLY A 16 -9.35 -8.11 -22.86
N THR A 17 -10.58 -8.43 -23.35
CA THR A 17 -10.97 -8.36 -24.76
C THR A 17 -12.40 -7.85 -24.90
N MET A 18 -12.70 -7.16 -26.03
CA MET A 18 -14.07 -6.67 -26.27
C MET A 18 -15.08 -7.79 -26.40
N THR A 19 -14.70 -8.94 -26.98
CA THR A 19 -15.59 -10.08 -27.16
C THR A 19 -15.95 -10.70 -25.82
N ALA A 20 -14.96 -11.04 -24.99
CA ALA A 20 -15.21 -11.64 -23.68
C ALA A 20 -15.98 -10.71 -22.72
N ALA A 21 -15.69 -9.40 -22.77
CA ALA A 21 -16.44 -8.41 -22.01
C ALA A 21 -17.92 -8.28 -22.47
N ALA A 22 -18.17 -8.37 -23.77
CA ALA A 22 -19.54 -8.35 -24.33
C ALA A 22 -20.33 -9.58 -23.93
N GLU A 23 -19.69 -10.77 -23.97
CA GLU A 23 -20.28 -12.03 -23.51
C GLU A 23 -20.63 -11.97 -22.02
N ALA A 24 -19.72 -11.48 -21.18
CA ALA A 24 -19.94 -11.31 -19.74
C ALA A 24 -21.11 -10.37 -19.40
N LEU A 25 -21.33 -9.34 -20.22
CA LEU A 25 -22.45 -8.40 -20.06
C LEU A 25 -23.72 -8.81 -20.80
N PHE A 26 -23.72 -9.98 -21.47
CA PHE A 26 -24.86 -10.46 -22.29
C PHE A 26 -25.28 -9.48 -23.36
N ILE A 27 -24.33 -8.76 -24.00
CA ILE A 27 -24.56 -7.83 -25.12
C ILE A 27 -23.70 -8.19 -26.32
N THR A 28 -23.98 -7.56 -27.47
CA THR A 28 -23.15 -7.76 -28.66
C THR A 28 -21.87 -6.93 -28.57
N GLN A 29 -20.78 -7.42 -29.19
CA GLN A 29 -19.52 -6.67 -29.26
C GLN A 29 -19.65 -5.27 -29.87
N PRO A 30 -20.43 -5.05 -30.97
CA PRO A 30 -20.69 -3.68 -31.48
C PRO A 30 -21.33 -2.77 -30.44
N THR A 31 -22.30 -3.28 -29.66
CA THR A 31 -22.95 -2.53 -28.59
C THR A 31 -21.95 -2.12 -27.50
N LEU A 32 -21.10 -3.07 -27.08
CA LEU A 32 -20.06 -2.78 -26.10
C LEU A 32 -19.07 -1.73 -26.61
N THR A 33 -18.65 -1.87 -27.88
CA THR A 33 -17.73 -0.92 -28.51
C THR A 33 -18.33 0.49 -28.58
N ALA A 34 -19.61 0.61 -28.92
CA ALA A 34 -20.32 1.90 -28.98
C ALA A 34 -20.39 2.53 -27.55
N ARG A 35 -20.64 1.76 -26.51
CA ARG A 35 -20.65 2.26 -25.12
C ARG A 35 -19.28 2.77 -24.67
N ILE A 36 -18.21 2.03 -24.95
CA ILE A 36 -16.84 2.49 -24.62
C ILE A 36 -16.53 3.78 -25.38
N GLN A 37 -16.86 3.87 -26.66
CA GLN A 37 -16.64 5.09 -27.44
C GLN A 37 -17.45 6.29 -26.89
N ALA A 38 -18.69 6.05 -26.47
CA ALA A 38 -19.51 7.09 -25.83
C ALA A 38 -18.89 7.55 -24.50
N LEU A 39 -18.41 6.64 -23.67
CA LEU A 39 -17.71 6.94 -22.42
C LEU A 39 -16.43 7.74 -22.68
N GLU A 40 -15.60 7.30 -23.64
CA GLU A 40 -14.35 7.97 -24.03
C GLU A 40 -14.62 9.39 -24.57
N ALA A 41 -15.69 9.54 -25.36
CA ALA A 41 -16.12 10.86 -25.87
C ALA A 41 -16.57 11.80 -24.73
N GLU A 42 -17.30 11.28 -23.74
CA GLU A 42 -17.75 12.05 -22.57
C GLU A 42 -16.59 12.44 -21.65
N VAL A 43 -15.63 11.52 -21.45
CA VAL A 43 -14.41 11.77 -20.65
C VAL A 43 -13.42 12.67 -21.42
N GLY A 44 -13.53 12.74 -22.73
CA GLY A 44 -12.65 13.52 -23.61
C GLY A 44 -11.28 12.88 -23.84
N ALA A 45 -11.15 11.57 -23.61
CA ALA A 45 -9.89 10.84 -23.78
C ALA A 45 -10.13 9.36 -24.07
N GLU A 46 -9.24 8.74 -24.85
CA GLU A 46 -9.21 7.29 -25.01
C GLU A 46 -8.77 6.63 -23.69
N LEU A 47 -9.57 5.71 -23.19
CA LEU A 47 -9.30 4.99 -21.93
C LEU A 47 -8.58 3.67 -22.16
N PHE A 48 -8.77 3.07 -23.33
CA PHE A 48 -8.20 1.78 -23.69
C PHE A 48 -7.29 1.87 -24.91
N ARG A 49 -6.14 1.20 -24.81
CA ARG A 49 -5.20 1.05 -25.94
C ARG A 49 -5.54 -0.23 -26.70
N ARG A 50 -5.84 -0.08 -28.01
CA ARG A 50 -6.11 -1.16 -28.95
C ARG A 50 -4.85 -1.37 -29.79
N GLY A 51 -3.99 -2.32 -29.47
CA GLY A 51 -2.80 -2.65 -30.27
C GLY A 51 -3.15 -3.59 -31.42
N LYS A 52 -2.73 -3.25 -32.68
CA LYS A 52 -2.72 -4.23 -33.78
C LYS A 52 -1.81 -5.40 -33.39
N GLY A 53 -2.39 -6.61 -33.25
CA GLY A 53 -1.64 -7.81 -32.90
C GLY A 53 -1.54 -8.12 -31.38
N GLN A 54 -2.04 -7.28 -30.52
CA GLN A 54 -2.13 -7.60 -29.08
C GLN A 54 -3.43 -8.34 -28.76
N ARG A 55 -3.30 -9.50 -28.11
CA ARG A 55 -4.45 -10.32 -27.68
C ARG A 55 -5.22 -9.70 -26.50
N ARG A 56 -4.66 -8.73 -25.77
CA ARG A 56 -5.28 -8.09 -24.61
C ARG A 56 -5.34 -6.56 -24.77
N ILE A 57 -6.46 -6.01 -24.35
CA ILE A 57 -6.69 -4.57 -24.22
C ILE A 57 -6.02 -4.12 -22.92
N THR A 58 -5.36 -2.97 -22.96
CA THR A 58 -4.71 -2.36 -21.79
C THR A 58 -5.20 -0.92 -21.62
N LEU A 59 -5.11 -0.38 -20.42
CA LEU A 59 -5.42 1.01 -20.16
C LEU A 59 -4.40 1.95 -20.81
N THR A 60 -4.86 3.08 -21.30
CA THR A 60 -4.02 4.25 -21.61
C THR A 60 -3.61 4.94 -20.31
N GLU A 61 -2.76 5.96 -20.39
CA GLU A 61 -2.47 6.82 -19.23
C GLU A 61 -3.74 7.53 -18.71
N ALA A 62 -4.62 7.98 -19.60
CA ALA A 62 -5.92 8.53 -19.25
C ALA A 62 -6.82 7.47 -18.58
N GLY A 63 -6.82 6.23 -19.10
CA GLY A 63 -7.53 5.10 -18.51
C GLY A 63 -7.05 4.76 -17.09
N GLN A 64 -5.74 4.81 -16.86
CA GLN A 64 -5.17 4.62 -15.52
C GLN A 64 -5.62 5.72 -14.56
N ARG A 65 -5.69 6.97 -15.01
CA ARG A 65 -6.21 8.09 -14.19
C ARG A 65 -7.73 8.01 -14.00
N PHE A 66 -8.46 7.46 -14.96
CA PHE A 66 -9.91 7.28 -14.86
C PHE A 66 -10.32 6.13 -13.94
N LEU A 67 -9.52 5.08 -13.85
CA LEU A 67 -9.82 3.88 -13.06
C LEU A 67 -10.23 4.19 -11.60
N PRO A 68 -9.49 5.00 -10.81
CA PRO A 68 -9.92 5.34 -9.45
C PRO A 68 -11.26 6.09 -9.42
N LEU A 69 -11.53 6.96 -10.39
CA LEU A 69 -12.82 7.66 -10.49
C LEU A 69 -13.97 6.70 -10.80
N ALA A 70 -13.75 5.74 -11.71
CA ALA A 70 -14.72 4.71 -12.04
C ALA A 70 -15.05 3.81 -10.82
N ARG A 71 -14.02 3.43 -10.05
CA ARG A 71 -14.20 2.67 -8.78
C ARG A 71 -15.03 3.46 -7.77
N ARG A 72 -14.71 4.74 -7.57
CA ARG A 72 -15.47 5.61 -6.68
C ARG A 72 -16.93 5.74 -7.11
N TRP A 73 -17.20 5.87 -8.40
CA TRP A 73 -18.56 5.86 -8.92
C TRP A 73 -19.29 4.57 -8.59
N GLN A 74 -18.66 3.41 -8.77
CA GLN A 74 -19.24 2.12 -8.45
C GLN A 74 -19.57 2.00 -6.95
N HIS A 75 -18.72 2.52 -6.07
CA HIS A 75 -18.98 2.57 -4.63
C HIS A 75 -20.17 3.46 -4.29
N LEU A 76 -20.24 4.68 -4.82
CA LEU A 76 -21.38 5.59 -4.62
C LEU A 76 -22.70 4.96 -5.07
N LEU A 77 -22.68 4.20 -6.18
CA LEU A 77 -23.86 3.47 -6.65
C LEU A 77 -24.28 2.37 -5.66
N THR A 78 -23.32 1.65 -5.11
CA THR A 78 -23.57 0.62 -4.09
C THR A 78 -24.16 1.26 -2.83
N GLU A 79 -23.62 2.36 -2.34
CA GLU A 79 -24.17 3.13 -1.22
C GLU A 79 -25.61 3.59 -1.52
N THR A 80 -25.86 4.10 -2.72
CA THR A 80 -27.19 4.57 -3.13
C THR A 80 -28.22 3.42 -3.16
N ARG A 81 -27.81 2.23 -3.66
CA ARG A 81 -28.67 1.05 -3.71
C ARG A 81 -29.03 0.52 -2.32
N THR A 82 -28.14 0.66 -1.36
CA THR A 82 -28.34 0.22 0.03
C THR A 82 -28.89 1.32 0.94
N PHE A 83 -29.09 2.54 0.41
CA PHE A 83 -29.49 3.71 1.19
C PHE A 83 -30.79 3.54 1.99
N SER A 84 -31.75 2.78 1.45
CA SER A 84 -33.06 2.52 2.09
C SER A 84 -33.15 1.15 2.75
N SER A 85 -32.14 0.30 2.68
CA SER A 85 -32.16 -1.04 3.27
C SER A 85 -31.79 -0.99 4.76
N ALA A 86 -32.37 -1.89 5.57
CA ALA A 86 -31.99 -2.11 6.97
C ALA A 86 -30.53 -2.60 7.12
N GLU A 87 -29.90 -3.02 6.01
CA GLU A 87 -28.51 -3.48 5.90
C GLU A 87 -27.54 -2.37 5.44
N ARG A 88 -27.82 -1.12 5.81
CA ARG A 88 -26.93 0.00 5.47
C ARG A 88 -25.53 -0.25 6.05
N ARG A 89 -24.59 -0.57 5.18
CA ARG A 89 -23.17 -0.63 5.54
C ARG A 89 -22.50 0.70 5.23
N GLU A 90 -21.79 1.25 6.19
CA GLU A 90 -20.90 2.37 5.99
C GLU A 90 -19.71 1.89 5.12
N PHE A 91 -19.26 2.73 4.20
CA PHE A 91 -18.01 2.48 3.45
C PHE A 91 -16.87 3.19 4.14
N LEU A 92 -15.80 2.46 4.44
CA LEU A 92 -14.57 3.03 4.95
C LEU A 92 -13.43 2.73 3.96
N HIS A 93 -12.98 3.75 3.24
CA HIS A 93 -11.85 3.63 2.32
C HIS A 93 -10.55 4.09 2.98
N VAL A 94 -9.62 3.16 3.12
CA VAL A 94 -8.31 3.35 3.73
C VAL A 94 -7.21 3.14 2.69
N ILE A 95 -6.36 4.13 2.51
CA ILE A 95 -5.16 3.98 1.69
C ILE A 95 -3.94 3.89 2.62
N ALA A 96 -3.04 2.98 2.35
CA ALA A 96 -1.76 2.96 3.04
C ALA A 96 -0.61 2.68 2.06
N VAL A 97 0.59 3.14 2.42
CA VAL A 97 1.79 2.78 1.68
C VAL A 97 2.07 1.29 1.80
N TYR A 98 2.81 0.75 0.83
CA TYR A 98 3.06 -0.69 0.73
C TYR A 98 3.52 -1.31 2.05
N THR A 99 4.52 -0.72 2.71
CA THR A 99 5.09 -1.27 3.94
C THR A 99 4.10 -1.27 5.11
N ALA A 100 3.23 -0.28 5.21
CA ALA A 100 2.17 -0.25 6.20
C ALA A 100 1.14 -1.35 5.94
N ASN A 101 0.63 -1.46 4.70
CA ASN A 101 -0.35 -2.49 4.33
C ASN A 101 0.22 -3.92 4.39
N GLN A 102 1.53 -4.09 4.20
CA GLN A 102 2.15 -5.42 4.25
C GLN A 102 2.44 -5.87 5.68
N TYR A 103 2.95 -4.99 6.55
CA TYR A 103 3.54 -5.40 7.83
C TYR A 103 2.80 -4.88 9.06
N ILE A 104 2.06 -3.78 8.96
CA ILE A 104 1.43 -3.12 10.10
C ILE A 104 -0.08 -3.34 10.12
N MET A 105 -0.73 -3.12 8.99
CA MET A 105 -2.19 -3.05 8.94
C MET A 105 -2.92 -4.41 8.97
N PRO A 106 -2.39 -5.56 8.51
CA PRO A 106 -3.16 -6.80 8.46
C PRO A 106 -3.78 -7.21 9.80
N PRO A 107 -3.07 -7.23 10.94
CA PRO A 107 -3.68 -7.55 12.23
C PRO A 107 -4.69 -6.49 12.71
N VAL A 108 -4.54 -5.24 12.26
CA VAL A 108 -5.49 -4.15 12.55
C VAL A 108 -6.80 -4.38 11.79
N TYR A 109 -6.71 -4.70 10.49
CA TYR A 109 -7.89 -5.03 9.69
C TYR A 109 -8.61 -6.26 10.22
N GLN A 110 -7.85 -7.31 10.59
CA GLN A 110 -8.44 -8.50 11.20
C GLN A 110 -9.25 -8.14 12.45
N ARG A 111 -8.66 -7.43 13.41
CA ARG A 111 -9.32 -7.00 14.64
C ARG A 111 -10.57 -6.14 14.37
N PHE A 112 -10.47 -5.23 13.39
CA PHE A 112 -11.59 -4.39 12.98
C PHE A 112 -12.76 -5.22 12.41
N LEU A 113 -12.46 -6.19 11.55
CA LEU A 113 -13.47 -7.07 10.94
C LEU A 113 -14.13 -8.02 11.96
N GLU A 114 -13.39 -8.47 12.97
CA GLU A 114 -13.92 -9.29 14.08
C GLU A 114 -14.98 -8.56 14.93
N ARG A 115 -15.11 -7.23 14.79
CA ARG A 115 -16.18 -6.46 15.46
C ARG A 115 -17.53 -6.61 14.80
N GLU A 116 -17.62 -7.22 13.61
CA GLU A 116 -18.85 -7.44 12.82
C GLU A 116 -19.71 -6.17 12.63
N LEU A 117 -19.06 -5.02 12.50
CA LEU A 117 -19.74 -3.75 12.29
C LEU A 117 -20.40 -3.72 10.90
N PRO A 118 -21.50 -2.95 10.72
CA PRO A 118 -22.10 -2.75 9.41
C PRO A 118 -21.24 -1.80 8.55
N VAL A 119 -19.96 -2.14 8.37
CA VAL A 119 -18.97 -1.39 7.62
C VAL A 119 -18.37 -2.28 6.54
N SER A 120 -18.27 -1.74 5.33
CA SER A 120 -17.49 -2.34 4.26
C SER A 120 -16.15 -1.63 4.18
N LEU A 121 -15.08 -2.37 4.47
CA LEU A 121 -13.72 -1.85 4.44
C LEU A 121 -13.13 -2.01 3.03
N TRP A 122 -12.70 -0.91 2.43
CA TRP A 122 -11.92 -0.90 1.20
C TRP A 122 -10.50 -0.47 1.51
N VAL A 123 -9.54 -1.35 1.21
CA VAL A 123 -8.11 -1.12 1.45
C VAL A 123 -7.39 -1.01 0.12
N GLU A 124 -6.60 0.03 -0.03
CA GLU A 124 -5.82 0.26 -1.24
C GLU A 124 -4.37 0.63 -0.89
N THR A 125 -3.45 0.22 -1.76
CA THR A 125 -2.03 0.58 -1.61
C THR A 125 -1.64 1.57 -2.68
N MET A 126 -1.11 2.73 -2.25
CA MET A 126 -0.59 3.77 -3.14
C MET A 126 0.73 4.31 -2.61
N ARG A 127 1.47 5.00 -3.49
CA ARG A 127 2.65 5.76 -3.08
C ARG A 127 2.24 7.05 -2.38
N THR A 128 3.06 7.54 -1.47
CA THR A 128 2.77 8.71 -0.64
C THR A 128 2.23 9.91 -1.42
N TYR A 129 2.86 10.28 -2.55
CA TYR A 129 2.41 11.44 -3.35
C TYR A 129 1.06 11.22 -4.04
N GLU A 130 0.78 10.00 -4.50
CA GLU A 130 -0.51 9.62 -5.11
C GLU A 130 -1.62 9.62 -4.07
N THR A 131 -1.29 9.12 -2.87
CA THR A 131 -2.18 9.05 -1.71
C THR A 131 -2.64 10.43 -1.27
N ALA A 132 -1.72 11.39 -1.12
CA ALA A 132 -2.06 12.76 -0.75
C ALA A 132 -3.03 13.41 -1.73
N ALA A 133 -2.83 13.20 -3.03
CA ALA A 133 -3.73 13.68 -4.07
C ALA A 133 -5.11 12.97 -4.04
N ALA A 134 -5.15 11.68 -3.75
CA ALA A 134 -6.39 10.91 -3.62
C ALA A 134 -7.22 11.39 -2.42
N VAL A 135 -6.58 11.55 -1.25
CA VAL A 135 -7.23 12.09 -0.05
C VAL A 135 -7.75 13.51 -0.27
N ALA A 136 -6.95 14.38 -0.91
CA ALA A 136 -7.36 15.75 -1.21
C ALA A 136 -8.64 15.83 -2.07
N ARG A 137 -8.82 14.89 -3.00
CA ARG A 137 -10.05 14.76 -3.81
C ARG A 137 -11.22 14.13 -3.04
N GLY A 138 -10.98 13.62 -1.83
CA GLY A 138 -11.95 12.86 -1.05
C GLY A 138 -12.19 11.45 -1.61
N ASP A 139 -11.20 10.87 -2.31
CA ASP A 139 -11.27 9.50 -2.83
C ASP A 139 -11.08 8.48 -1.69
N ALA A 140 -10.48 8.88 -0.58
CA ALA A 140 -10.35 8.06 0.63
C ALA A 140 -10.75 8.83 1.89
N ASP A 141 -11.18 8.12 2.91
CA ASP A 141 -11.57 8.69 4.22
C ASP A 141 -10.35 8.97 5.08
N MET A 142 -9.33 8.11 5.01
CA MET A 142 -8.08 8.26 5.72
C MET A 142 -6.94 7.55 4.99
N ALA A 143 -5.72 7.99 5.25
CA ALA A 143 -4.55 7.31 4.76
C ALA A 143 -3.41 7.26 5.78
N ILE A 144 -2.58 6.20 5.68
CA ILE A 144 -1.36 6.01 6.47
C ILE A 144 -0.18 6.03 5.50
N VAL A 145 0.66 7.04 5.61
CA VAL A 145 1.77 7.27 4.67
C VAL A 145 3.06 7.58 5.43
N ASP A 146 4.19 7.34 4.80
CA ASP A 146 5.52 7.71 5.29
C ASP A 146 6.17 8.79 4.40
N GLY A 147 7.25 9.41 4.88
CA GLY A 147 8.04 10.39 4.15
C GLY A 147 7.50 11.81 4.20
N ASP A 148 8.04 12.68 3.36
CA ASP A 148 7.73 14.10 3.35
C ASP A 148 6.40 14.40 2.67
N LEU A 149 5.52 15.10 3.41
CA LEU A 149 4.20 15.54 2.97
C LEU A 149 4.18 17.05 2.65
N HIS A 150 5.16 17.54 1.89
CA HIS A 150 5.27 18.93 1.51
C HIS A 150 4.44 19.26 0.27
N TYR A 151 3.11 19.02 0.35
CA TYR A 151 2.19 19.33 -0.73
C TYR A 151 1.23 20.45 -0.34
N ASP A 152 1.06 21.41 -1.22
CA ASP A 152 -0.02 22.41 -1.10
C ASP A 152 -1.36 21.81 -1.56
N LEU A 153 -1.86 20.87 -0.77
CA LEU A 153 -3.10 20.15 -1.02
C LEU A 153 -4.07 20.35 0.15
N PRO A 154 -5.39 20.31 -0.10
CA PRO A 154 -6.40 20.43 0.96
C PRO A 154 -6.51 19.14 1.80
N ILE A 155 -5.47 18.82 2.52
CA ILE A 155 -5.37 17.69 3.45
C ILE A 155 -4.98 18.18 4.84
N ASP A 156 -5.35 17.39 5.85
CA ASP A 156 -4.81 17.45 7.20
C ASP A 156 -3.87 16.25 7.38
N ALA A 157 -2.61 16.52 7.71
CA ALA A 157 -1.60 15.51 7.96
C ALA A 157 -1.04 15.69 9.36
N ARG A 158 -1.08 14.63 10.17
CA ARG A 158 -0.53 14.63 11.53
C ARG A 158 0.42 13.47 11.73
N PRO A 159 1.58 13.67 12.37
CA PRO A 159 2.48 12.59 12.73
C PRO A 159 1.71 11.57 13.59
N LEU A 160 1.85 10.28 13.27
CA LEU A 160 1.15 9.22 13.98
C LEU A 160 2.10 8.37 14.80
N PHE A 161 3.19 7.90 14.18
CA PHE A 161 4.22 7.13 14.87
C PHE A 161 5.58 7.25 14.16
N ARG A 162 6.65 6.90 14.87
CA ARG A 162 7.98 6.66 14.33
C ARG A 162 8.30 5.19 14.35
N GLU A 163 9.06 4.75 13.35
CA GLU A 163 9.51 3.38 13.21
C GLU A 163 11.02 3.34 13.05
N SER A 164 11.67 2.58 13.93
CA SER A 164 13.11 2.35 13.93
C SER A 164 13.47 1.18 12.99
N PHE A 165 14.76 1.00 12.75
CA PHE A 165 15.28 -0.08 11.90
C PHE A 165 16.03 -1.13 12.73
N PHE A 166 15.89 -2.38 12.31
CA PHE A 166 16.52 -3.55 12.89
C PHE A 166 17.30 -4.32 11.83
N LEU A 167 18.16 -5.20 12.31
CA LEU A 167 18.87 -6.18 11.51
C LEU A 167 18.16 -7.53 11.65
N VAL A 168 17.83 -8.17 10.53
CA VAL A 168 17.35 -9.56 10.48
C VAL A 168 18.48 -10.45 9.99
N VAL A 169 18.77 -11.50 10.75
CA VAL A 169 19.89 -12.43 10.48
C VAL A 169 19.48 -13.87 10.79
N PRO A 170 20.20 -14.88 10.24
CA PRO A 170 20.04 -16.26 10.68
C PRO A 170 20.36 -16.40 12.18
N LYS A 171 19.60 -17.19 12.91
CA LYS A 171 19.89 -17.50 14.34
C LYS A 171 21.28 -18.05 14.55
N ALA A 172 21.80 -18.82 13.59
CA ALA A 172 23.12 -19.42 13.64
C ALA A 172 24.29 -18.43 13.45
N LEU A 173 24.02 -17.19 12.99
CA LEU A 173 25.06 -16.20 12.81
C LEU A 173 25.51 -15.64 14.16
N PRO A 174 26.81 -15.78 14.55
CA PRO A 174 27.30 -15.41 15.87
C PRO A 174 27.53 -13.89 15.97
N LEU A 175 26.44 -13.12 16.02
CA LEU A 175 26.46 -11.68 16.27
C LEU A 175 25.88 -11.37 17.67
N PRO A 176 26.33 -10.29 18.34
CA PRO A 176 25.73 -9.84 19.59
C PRO A 176 24.31 -9.29 19.39
N GLU A 177 23.56 -9.09 20.48
CA GLU A 177 22.21 -8.51 20.44
C GLU A 177 22.17 -7.07 19.90
N VAL A 178 23.27 -6.34 20.09
CA VAL A 178 23.46 -4.99 19.53
C VAL A 178 24.67 -5.03 18.62
N VAL A 179 24.48 -4.75 17.35
CA VAL A 179 25.49 -4.88 16.30
C VAL A 179 25.96 -3.51 15.85
N HIS A 180 27.27 -3.32 15.80
CA HIS A 180 27.86 -2.18 15.14
C HIS A 180 28.01 -2.49 13.64
N PRO A 181 27.68 -1.57 12.72
CA PRO A 181 27.72 -1.83 11.27
C PRO A 181 29.06 -2.33 10.74
N SER A 182 30.17 -1.94 11.38
CA SER A 182 31.53 -2.45 11.01
C SER A 182 31.74 -3.94 11.23
N MET A 183 30.82 -4.62 11.95
CA MET A 183 30.83 -6.08 12.12
C MET A 183 30.16 -6.82 10.97
N LEU A 184 29.52 -6.09 10.08
CA LEU A 184 28.77 -6.63 8.95
C LEU A 184 29.64 -6.62 7.68
N ARG A 185 29.40 -7.60 6.83
CA ARG A 185 30.04 -7.68 5.52
C ARG A 185 29.02 -7.35 4.46
N VAL A 186 29.31 -6.36 3.62
CA VAL A 186 28.40 -5.93 2.54
C VAL A 186 28.12 -7.05 1.53
N GLU A 187 29.07 -7.97 1.34
CA GLU A 187 28.89 -9.12 0.44
C GLU A 187 27.87 -10.14 0.95
N ASP A 188 27.43 -10.00 2.20
CA ASP A 188 26.38 -10.84 2.84
C ASP A 188 25.03 -10.07 2.89
N GLU A 189 24.96 -8.79 2.45
CA GLU A 189 23.80 -7.92 2.53
C GLU A 189 22.74 -8.24 1.50
N ILE A 190 21.49 -8.21 1.97
CA ILE A 190 20.31 -8.10 1.11
C ILE A 190 19.80 -6.66 1.23
N LEU A 191 20.07 -5.84 0.23
CA LEU A 191 19.68 -4.43 0.20
C LEU A 191 18.36 -4.26 -0.54
N VAL A 192 17.32 -3.79 0.19
CA VAL A 192 16.01 -3.49 -0.39
C VAL A 192 15.97 -2.02 -0.80
N SER A 193 15.71 -1.77 -2.07
CA SER A 193 15.54 -0.42 -2.60
C SER A 193 14.20 0.20 -2.19
N GLY A 194 14.08 1.51 -2.37
CA GLY A 194 12.83 2.24 -2.10
C GLY A 194 12.70 2.78 -0.68
N GLN A 195 13.72 2.61 0.16
CA GLN A 195 13.80 3.18 1.51
C GLN A 195 15.02 4.11 1.60
N PRO A 196 14.83 5.44 1.51
CA PRO A 196 15.94 6.40 1.48
C PRO A 196 16.85 6.29 2.70
N GLU A 197 16.29 6.03 3.88
CA GLU A 197 17.01 5.92 5.15
C GLU A 197 18.01 4.77 5.12
N ILE A 198 17.59 3.61 4.62
CA ILE A 198 18.46 2.42 4.48
C ILE A 198 19.55 2.70 3.44
N LEU A 199 19.20 3.27 2.29
CA LEU A 199 20.18 3.55 1.24
C LEU A 199 21.21 4.57 1.69
N GLN A 200 20.80 5.62 2.39
CA GLN A 200 21.71 6.61 2.97
C GLN A 200 22.65 5.98 4.00
N TRP A 201 22.11 5.15 4.89
CA TRP A 201 22.86 4.43 5.89
C TRP A 201 23.87 3.45 5.26
N HIS A 202 23.43 2.64 4.27
CA HIS A 202 24.29 1.73 3.51
C HIS A 202 25.48 2.49 2.87
N ASN A 203 25.19 3.57 2.16
CA ASN A 203 26.22 4.38 1.50
C ASN A 203 27.20 5.01 2.50
N SER A 204 26.74 5.37 3.69
CA SER A 204 27.58 5.97 4.73
C SER A 204 28.55 4.97 5.34
N TRP A 205 28.14 3.71 5.48
CA TRP A 205 28.95 2.67 6.10
C TRP A 205 29.82 1.89 5.12
N PHE A 206 29.28 1.58 3.96
CA PHE A 206 29.95 0.68 2.99
C PHE A 206 30.43 1.42 1.73
N GLY A 207 29.95 2.66 1.50
CA GLY A 207 30.29 3.44 0.31
C GLY A 207 29.33 3.19 -0.85
N MET A 208 29.27 4.19 -1.76
CA MET A 208 28.36 4.14 -2.93
C MET A 208 28.74 3.06 -3.96
N ASP A 209 30.00 2.62 -3.98
CA ASP A 209 30.50 1.58 -4.87
C ASP A 209 30.41 0.17 -4.26
N ALA A 210 29.94 0.06 -3.03
CA ALA A 210 29.78 -1.22 -2.35
C ALA A 210 28.77 -2.10 -3.08
N ARG A 211 29.05 -3.40 -3.11
CA ARG A 211 28.21 -4.37 -3.81
C ARG A 211 27.59 -5.33 -2.82
N PRO A 212 26.31 -5.13 -2.46
CA PRO A 212 25.59 -6.09 -1.64
C PRO A 212 25.44 -7.43 -2.38
N LEU A 213 25.21 -8.51 -1.62
CA LEU A 213 24.92 -9.83 -2.17
C LEU A 213 23.71 -9.79 -3.12
N LEU A 214 22.69 -9.06 -2.71
CA LEU A 214 21.48 -8.85 -3.49
C LEU A 214 21.01 -7.39 -3.33
N TYR A 215 20.74 -6.75 -4.45
CA TYR A 215 20.01 -5.49 -4.51
C TYR A 215 18.65 -5.77 -5.17
N THR A 216 17.56 -5.44 -4.49
CA THR A 216 16.21 -5.78 -4.95
C THR A 216 15.19 -4.71 -4.57
N ASP A 217 14.14 -4.58 -5.38
CA ASP A 217 12.93 -3.80 -5.08
C ASP A 217 11.77 -4.69 -4.59
N ILE A 218 12.05 -5.98 -4.34
CA ILE A 218 11.07 -6.98 -3.88
C ILE A 218 11.29 -7.25 -2.39
N PRO A 219 10.50 -6.62 -1.48
CA PRO A 219 10.67 -6.79 -0.03
C PRO A 219 10.56 -8.25 0.43
N GLN A 220 9.74 -9.07 -0.22
CA GLN A 220 9.55 -10.48 0.13
C GLN A 220 10.85 -11.31 0.05
N LEU A 221 11.80 -10.92 -0.81
CA LEU A 221 13.11 -11.58 -0.84
C LEU A 221 13.91 -11.29 0.43
N ALA A 222 13.77 -10.09 0.99
CA ALA A 222 14.39 -9.73 2.25
C ALA A 222 13.82 -10.51 3.45
N GLU A 223 12.56 -10.94 3.36
CA GLU A 223 11.92 -11.76 4.40
C GLU A 223 12.43 -13.21 4.37
N THR A 224 12.60 -13.79 3.19
CA THR A 224 12.88 -15.21 3.00
C THR A 224 14.37 -15.55 3.01
N LEU A 225 15.20 -14.72 2.39
CA LEU A 225 16.60 -15.04 2.14
C LEU A 225 17.54 -14.97 3.35
N PRO A 226 17.28 -14.18 4.43
CA PRO A 226 18.10 -14.20 5.65
C PRO A 226 18.02 -15.51 6.42
N SER A 227 17.14 -16.44 6.08
CA SER A 227 16.93 -17.70 6.79
C SER A 227 18.13 -18.65 6.76
N CYS A 228 19.16 -18.41 5.96
CA CYS A 228 20.33 -19.29 5.85
C CYS A 228 21.64 -18.55 5.53
N GLY A 229 22.75 -19.22 5.83
CA GLY A 229 24.10 -18.71 5.54
C GLY A 229 24.51 -17.58 6.47
N ARG A 230 25.12 -16.54 5.90
CA ARG A 230 25.60 -15.34 6.61
C ARG A 230 24.80 -14.08 6.25
N ARG A 231 23.71 -14.25 5.52
CA ARG A 231 22.95 -13.15 4.96
C ARG A 231 22.32 -12.29 6.05
N TRP A 232 22.26 -11.00 5.78
CA TRP A 232 21.60 -10.05 6.68
C TRP A 232 20.81 -9.01 5.87
N VAL A 233 19.80 -8.46 6.51
CA VAL A 233 19.02 -7.34 5.95
C VAL A 233 18.75 -6.32 7.06
N ALA A 234 18.98 -5.04 6.75
CA ALA A 234 18.46 -3.94 7.55
C ALA A 234 17.05 -3.61 7.05
N CYS A 235 16.07 -3.63 7.94
CA CYS A 235 14.68 -3.39 7.59
C CYS A 235 13.92 -2.69 8.73
N PRO A 236 12.75 -2.07 8.43
CA PRO A 236 11.92 -1.45 9.45
C PRO A 236 11.43 -2.43 10.52
N ALA A 237 11.14 -1.93 11.71
CA ALA A 237 10.74 -2.71 12.87
C ALA A 237 9.57 -3.66 12.59
N ALA A 238 8.51 -3.19 11.91
CA ALA A 238 7.37 -4.03 11.60
C ALA A 238 7.73 -5.17 10.62
N ALA A 239 8.58 -4.91 9.62
CA ALA A 239 9.07 -5.94 8.71
C ALA A 239 9.97 -6.95 9.43
N ALA A 240 10.82 -6.48 10.36
CA ALA A 240 11.65 -7.34 11.18
C ALA A 240 10.83 -8.26 12.09
N ALA A 241 9.81 -7.71 12.77
CA ALA A 241 8.87 -8.46 13.59
C ALA A 241 8.09 -9.50 12.78
N TYR A 242 7.63 -9.11 11.59
CA TYR A 242 6.93 -10.01 10.65
C TYR A 242 7.82 -11.18 10.23
N SER A 243 9.06 -10.91 9.81
CA SER A 243 10.01 -11.95 9.40
C SER A 243 10.34 -12.92 10.56
N ALA A 244 10.55 -12.40 11.76
CA ALA A 244 10.82 -13.22 12.96
C ALA A 244 9.60 -14.07 13.39
N GLY A 245 8.39 -13.58 13.15
CA GLY A 245 7.15 -14.34 13.37
C GLY A 245 6.90 -15.43 12.34
N LEU A 246 7.39 -15.24 11.11
CA LEU A 246 7.18 -16.18 10.00
C LEU A 246 8.22 -17.29 9.95
N TYR A 247 9.47 -17.01 10.35
CA TYR A 247 10.60 -17.92 10.21
C TYR A 247 11.33 -18.15 11.53
N ASP A 248 11.23 -19.35 12.10
CA ASP A 248 11.97 -19.76 13.30
C ASP A 248 13.49 -19.77 13.13
N THR A 249 13.99 -19.62 11.90
CA THR A 249 15.42 -19.67 11.57
C THR A 249 16.11 -18.32 11.66
N VAL A 250 15.36 -17.23 11.79
CA VAL A 250 15.90 -15.87 11.89
C VAL A 250 15.72 -15.27 13.27
N ARG A 251 16.47 -14.24 13.56
CA ARG A 251 16.31 -13.35 14.73
C ARG A 251 16.54 -11.90 14.35
N THR A 252 15.97 -11.00 15.14
CA THR A 252 16.14 -9.56 15.02
C THR A 252 17.22 -9.08 15.98
N LEU A 253 18.04 -8.12 15.52
CA LEU A 253 19.11 -7.50 16.32
C LEU A 253 19.01 -5.98 16.21
N ARG A 254 19.45 -5.27 17.25
CA ARG A 254 19.54 -3.81 17.22
C ARG A 254 20.85 -3.38 16.58
N LEU A 255 20.85 -2.20 15.95
CA LEU A 255 22.05 -1.56 15.41
C LEU A 255 22.44 -0.38 16.32
N THR A 256 23.74 -0.20 16.61
CA THR A 256 24.22 0.98 17.37
C THR A 256 24.05 2.26 16.59
N ASP A 257 24.40 2.24 15.29
CA ASP A 257 24.23 3.33 14.33
C ASP A 257 23.25 2.88 13.25
N ALA A 258 21.98 2.80 13.63
CA ALA A 258 20.90 2.40 12.74
C ALA A 258 20.59 3.48 11.69
N PRO A 259 19.91 3.13 10.59
CA PRO A 259 19.25 4.13 9.74
C PRO A 259 18.38 5.07 10.57
N ALA A 260 18.20 6.31 10.11
CA ALA A 260 17.33 7.28 10.78
C ALA A 260 15.88 6.75 10.83
N ASP A 261 15.22 6.93 11.98
CA ASP A 261 13.81 6.56 12.13
C ASP A 261 12.95 7.24 11.06
N ARG A 262 11.98 6.51 10.52
CA ARG A 262 11.00 7.08 9.60
C ARG A 262 9.71 7.44 10.34
N THR A 263 9.06 8.50 9.88
CA THR A 263 7.80 8.96 10.47
C THR A 263 6.63 8.61 9.56
N PHE A 264 5.60 8.03 10.16
CA PHE A 264 4.31 7.80 9.51
C PHE A 264 3.31 8.87 9.93
N TYR A 265 2.47 9.23 8.99
CA TYR A 265 1.44 10.25 9.14
C TYR A 265 0.06 9.66 8.89
N LEU A 266 -0.91 10.11 9.68
CA LEU A 266 -2.31 10.00 9.34
C LEU A 266 -2.68 11.20 8.48
N VAL A 267 -3.24 10.93 7.29
CA VAL A 267 -3.69 11.93 6.34
C VAL A 267 -5.20 11.81 6.15
N THR A 268 -5.90 12.93 6.24
CA THR A 268 -7.36 13.02 6.07
C THR A 268 -7.71 14.21 5.17
N PRO A 269 -8.90 14.22 4.53
CA PRO A 269 -9.38 15.41 3.82
C PRO A 269 -9.48 16.60 4.77
N LYS A 270 -9.05 17.79 4.32
CA LYS A 270 -8.99 18.99 5.15
C LYS A 270 -10.35 19.33 5.78
N GLY A 271 -10.34 19.53 7.10
CA GLY A 271 -11.53 19.93 7.87
C GLY A 271 -12.66 18.89 7.93
N ARG A 272 -12.44 17.67 7.45
CA ARG A 272 -13.39 16.57 7.56
C ARG A 272 -13.05 15.70 8.77
N PRO A 273 -13.94 15.58 9.77
CA PRO A 273 -13.73 14.68 10.89
C PRO A 273 -13.74 13.22 10.41
N LEU A 274 -13.01 12.37 11.10
CA LEU A 274 -13.10 10.92 10.89
C LEU A 274 -14.52 10.42 11.25
N SER A 275 -15.00 9.42 10.52
CA SER A 275 -16.20 8.70 10.89
C SER A 275 -15.95 7.84 12.14
N ALA A 276 -17.01 7.40 12.81
CA ALA A 276 -16.88 6.51 13.96
C ALA A 276 -16.14 5.21 13.61
N ALA A 277 -16.37 4.67 12.42
CA ALA A 277 -15.66 3.48 11.94
C ALA A 277 -14.16 3.76 11.72
N ALA A 278 -13.82 4.92 11.16
CA ALA A 278 -12.42 5.32 10.96
C ALA A 278 -11.69 5.56 12.29
N GLU A 279 -12.36 6.15 13.29
CA GLU A 279 -11.82 6.31 14.65
C GLU A 279 -11.54 4.96 15.32
N LEU A 280 -12.48 4.01 15.23
CA LEU A 280 -12.29 2.65 15.76
C LEU A 280 -11.11 1.94 15.09
N LEU A 281 -10.97 2.06 13.76
CA LEU A 281 -9.83 1.48 13.04
C LEU A 281 -8.51 2.12 13.49
N LEU A 282 -8.50 3.44 13.69
CA LEU A 282 -7.33 4.17 14.20
C LEU A 282 -6.95 3.75 15.62
N ASP A 283 -7.93 3.51 16.48
CA ASP A 283 -7.70 3.02 17.84
C ASP A 283 -7.13 1.58 17.83
N ASP A 284 -7.64 0.70 16.96
CA ASP A 284 -7.09 -0.63 16.75
C ASP A 284 -5.64 -0.57 16.23
N LEU A 285 -5.35 0.37 15.31
CA LEU A 285 -3.99 0.62 14.84
C LEU A 285 -3.08 1.09 15.98
N LYS A 286 -3.47 2.08 16.77
CA LYS A 286 -2.69 2.56 17.91
C LYS A 286 -2.44 1.46 18.94
N ALA A 287 -3.44 0.62 19.20
CA ALA A 287 -3.31 -0.51 20.11
C ALA A 287 -2.28 -1.54 19.59
N HIS A 288 -2.31 -1.84 18.28
CA HIS A 288 -1.34 -2.74 17.64
C HIS A 288 0.07 -2.17 17.70
N LEU A 289 0.24 -0.90 17.33
CA LEU A 289 1.56 -0.24 17.29
C LEU A 289 2.29 -0.25 18.64
N ARG A 290 1.54 -0.17 19.77
CA ARG A 290 2.13 -0.29 21.12
C ARG A 290 2.75 -1.66 21.42
N SER A 291 2.39 -2.69 20.68
CA SER A 291 2.91 -4.04 20.86
C SER A 291 4.13 -4.35 20.01
N VAL A 292 4.50 -3.49 19.06
CA VAL A 292 5.62 -3.70 18.14
C VAL A 292 6.86 -2.98 18.68
N ASP A 293 7.91 -3.73 18.98
CA ASP A 293 9.20 -3.15 19.41
C ASP A 293 9.80 -2.28 18.27
N GLY A 294 10.32 -1.11 18.64
CA GLY A 294 10.87 -0.14 17.68
C GLY A 294 9.83 0.74 17.01
N ILE A 295 8.56 0.69 17.45
CA ILE A 295 7.54 1.65 17.03
C ILE A 295 7.16 2.56 18.21
N HIS A 296 7.14 3.87 17.96
CA HIS A 296 6.86 4.90 18.95
C HIS A 296 5.71 5.79 18.50
N LEU A 297 4.57 5.73 19.20
CA LEU A 297 3.44 6.61 18.95
C LEU A 297 3.80 8.07 19.21
N LEU A 298 3.34 8.99 18.35
CA LEU A 298 3.56 10.43 18.44
C LEU A 298 2.30 11.21 18.84
N ALA A 299 1.11 10.59 18.74
CA ALA A 299 -0.18 11.22 19.04
C ALA A 299 -1.14 10.24 19.72
#